data_2ce61310ab16bdffca432eaa7d66ba9d
#
_entry.id   2ce61310ab16bdffca432eaa7d66ba9d
#
_cell.length_a   1.000
_cell.length_b   1.000
_cell.length_c   1.000
_cell.angle_alpha   90.00
_cell.angle_beta   90.00
_cell.angle_gamma   90.00
#
_symmetry.space_group_name_H-M   'P 1'
#
loop_
_entity.id
_entity.type
_entity.pdbx_description
1 polymer ?
#
loop_
_entity_poly.entity_id
_entity_poly.type
_entity_poly.pdbx_seq_one_letter_code
_entity_poly.pdbx_strand_id
1 'polypeptide(L)'
;MVLVRGAAIALIASGLMLGGCGGIPGFGGGAKPVPAGQTGIGVNAFLWRATLDTLSFMPLANADPWGGVVNYDWYTDPQTPNERFKATVFILDTRLRADALNVTVTKETRDASGGWVGAPVAAQTETDLENAILTKARQLNLQNAG
;
A
#
# COMPACT_ATOMS: atom_id res chain seq x y z
N MET A 1 61.67 -45.56 -46.86
CA MET A 1 62.50 -44.48 -47.41
C MET A 1 61.95 -43.17 -46.90
N VAL A 2 62.83 -42.44 -46.16
CA VAL A 2 62.66 -40.99 -45.71
C VAL A 2 61.61 -40.74 -44.65
N LEU A 3 61.92 -40.67 -43.36
CA LEU A 3 62.54 -39.66 -42.53
C LEU A 3 62.09 -38.24 -42.84
N VAL A 4 61.36 -37.61 -41.87
CA VAL A 4 61.57 -36.28 -41.36
C VAL A 4 60.78 -36.17 -40.05
N ARG A 5 61.38 -36.22 -38.86
CA ARG A 5 61.91 -35.11 -38.05
C ARG A 5 60.90 -33.98 -37.95
N GLY A 6 60.27 -33.88 -36.77
CA GLY A 6 60.72 -33.03 -35.70
C GLY A 6 59.76 -31.89 -35.55
N ALA A 7 59.20 -31.70 -34.40
CA ALA A 7 59.14 -30.45 -33.66
C ALA A 7 58.24 -30.61 -32.45
N ALA A 8 58.84 -30.70 -31.32
CA ALA A 8 58.16 -30.50 -30.04
C ALA A 8 57.79 -29.04 -29.92
N ILE A 9 56.49 -28.77 -29.89
CA ILE A 9 55.97 -27.46 -29.47
C ILE A 9 55.44 -27.64 -28.06
N ALA A 10 56.21 -27.12 -27.14
CA ALA A 10 55.79 -26.93 -25.76
C ALA A 10 54.70 -25.82 -25.73
N LEU A 11 53.47 -26.22 -25.55
CA LEU A 11 52.38 -25.29 -25.24
C LEU A 11 52.43 -24.97 -23.77
N ILE A 12 52.88 -23.76 -23.49
CA ILE A 12 52.81 -23.10 -22.18
C ILE A 12 51.34 -22.87 -21.87
N ALA A 13 50.81 -23.64 -20.96
CA ALA A 13 49.49 -23.37 -20.39
C ALA A 13 49.59 -22.16 -19.48
N SER A 14 49.31 -20.96 -20.02
CA SER A 14 49.07 -19.77 -19.28
C SER A 14 47.75 -19.92 -18.53
N GLY A 15 47.82 -20.34 -17.27
CA GLY A 15 46.73 -20.29 -16.32
C GLY A 15 46.40 -18.83 -16.00
N LEU A 16 45.35 -18.29 -16.61
CA LEU A 16 44.73 -17.08 -16.16
C LEU A 16 43.91 -17.39 -14.91
N MET A 17 44.53 -17.21 -13.76
CA MET A 17 43.84 -17.04 -12.49
C MET A 17 43.12 -15.68 -12.53
N LEU A 18 41.86 -15.65 -12.95
CA LEU A 18 40.96 -14.57 -12.61
C LEU A 18 40.40 -14.79 -11.20
N GLY A 19 41.26 -14.71 -10.23
CA GLY A 19 40.87 -14.50 -8.85
C GLY A 19 40.73 -13.02 -8.58
N GLY A 20 39.59 -12.46 -8.84
CA GLY A 20 39.31 -11.04 -8.64
C GLY A 20 37.90 -10.77 -8.19
N CYS A 21 37.38 -11.50 -7.21
CA CYS A 21 36.29 -10.98 -6.40
C CYS A 21 36.85 -10.13 -5.28
N GLY A 22 37.42 -8.98 -5.66
CA GLY A 22 37.60 -7.89 -4.74
C GLY A 22 36.23 -7.38 -4.35
N GLY A 23 35.74 -7.83 -3.19
CA GLY A 23 34.59 -7.23 -2.56
C GLY A 23 34.88 -5.75 -2.35
N ILE A 24 34.09 -4.87 -2.97
CA ILE A 24 34.12 -3.46 -2.72
C ILE A 24 33.59 -3.28 -1.28
N PRO A 25 34.43 -2.92 -0.29
CA PRO A 25 33.93 -2.62 1.04
C PRO A 25 33.24 -1.27 0.98
N GLY A 26 31.91 -1.27 1.01
CA GLY A 26 31.16 -0.02 1.12
C GLY A 26 29.80 0.05 0.46
N PHE A 27 29.40 -0.92 -0.39
CA PHE A 27 28.06 -0.94 -0.99
C PHE A 27 27.19 -2.11 -0.50
N GLY A 28 27.51 -2.65 0.65
CA GLY A 28 26.62 -3.57 1.37
C GLY A 28 25.66 -2.78 2.26
N GLY A 29 24.91 -1.87 1.68
CA GLY A 29 23.68 -1.41 2.30
C GLY A 29 22.71 -2.59 2.25
N GLY A 30 22.75 -3.45 3.27
CA GLY A 30 21.75 -4.47 3.47
C GLY A 30 20.40 -3.77 3.50
N ALA A 31 19.63 -3.89 2.42
CA ALA A 31 18.24 -3.48 2.43
C ALA A 31 17.61 -4.20 3.62
N LYS A 32 17.22 -3.44 4.64
CA LYS A 32 16.47 -3.99 5.77
C LYS A 32 15.26 -4.68 5.15
N PRO A 33 14.93 -5.92 5.56
CA PRO A 33 13.74 -6.57 5.08
C PRO A 33 12.56 -5.64 5.28
N VAL A 34 11.91 -5.24 4.19
CA VAL A 34 10.68 -4.45 4.26
C VAL A 34 9.64 -5.38 4.85
N PRO A 35 8.98 -5.04 5.95
CA PRO A 35 7.96 -5.90 6.54
C PRO A 35 6.92 -6.29 5.49
N ALA A 36 6.56 -7.57 5.46
CA ALA A 36 5.51 -8.08 4.59
C ALA A 36 4.22 -7.26 4.83
N GLY A 37 3.77 -6.48 3.84
CA GLY A 37 2.66 -5.55 3.97
C GLY A 37 2.98 -4.10 3.58
N GLN A 38 4.27 -3.77 3.37
CA GLN A 38 4.68 -2.42 2.95
C GLN A 38 5.27 -2.38 1.52
N THR A 39 5.25 -3.49 0.80
CA THR A 39 5.83 -3.57 -0.54
C THR A 39 4.86 -3.01 -1.58
N GLY A 40 5.25 -1.95 -2.25
CA GLY A 40 4.65 -1.50 -3.50
C GLY A 40 3.59 -0.40 -3.40
N ILE A 41 3.35 0.19 -2.21
CA ILE A 41 2.51 1.37 -2.05
C ILE A 41 3.18 2.40 -1.15
N GLY A 42 2.81 3.68 -1.31
CA GLY A 42 3.43 4.79 -0.57
C GLY A 42 3.01 4.89 0.90
N VAL A 43 2.05 4.07 1.35
CA VAL A 43 1.42 4.13 2.68
C VAL A 43 1.34 2.75 3.32
N ASN A 44 0.85 2.68 4.56
CA ASN A 44 0.66 1.40 5.26
C ASN A 44 -0.34 0.48 4.54
N ALA A 45 0.11 -0.71 4.12
CA ALA A 45 -0.69 -1.64 3.34
C ALA A 45 -1.88 -2.23 4.12
N PHE A 46 -1.76 -2.39 5.44
CA PHE A 46 -2.87 -2.87 6.27
C PHE A 46 -3.96 -1.82 6.42
N LEU A 47 -3.60 -0.54 6.59
CA LEU A 47 -4.55 0.57 6.60
C LEU A 47 -5.22 0.71 5.23
N TRP A 48 -4.47 0.60 4.16
CA TRP A 48 -5.00 0.62 2.79
C TRP A 48 -6.03 -0.48 2.58
N ARG A 49 -5.67 -1.72 2.85
CA ARG A 49 -6.57 -2.86 2.69
C ARG A 49 -7.78 -2.76 3.60
N ALA A 50 -7.57 -2.39 4.87
CA ALA A 50 -8.65 -2.23 5.83
C ALA A 50 -9.66 -1.15 5.41
N THR A 51 -9.20 -0.05 4.81
CA THR A 51 -10.06 1.01 4.26
C THR A 51 -10.97 0.46 3.17
N LEU A 52 -10.39 -0.23 2.18
CA LEU A 52 -11.17 -0.82 1.08
C LEU A 52 -12.17 -1.88 1.57
N ASP A 53 -11.78 -2.71 2.55
CA ASP A 53 -12.63 -3.75 3.10
C ASP A 53 -13.77 -3.16 3.97
N THR A 54 -13.46 -2.18 4.83
CA THR A 54 -14.44 -1.59 5.76
C THR A 54 -15.49 -0.75 5.01
N LEU A 55 -15.08 0.00 4.00
CA LEU A 55 -15.95 0.88 3.22
C LEU A 55 -16.40 0.24 1.89
N SER A 56 -16.36 -1.07 1.78
CA SER A 56 -16.72 -1.80 0.56
C SER A 56 -18.18 -1.64 0.14
N PHE A 57 -19.07 -1.20 1.05
CA PHE A 57 -20.47 -0.89 0.75
C PHE A 57 -20.66 0.44 0.01
N MET A 58 -19.65 1.34 0.04
CA MET A 58 -19.68 2.62 -0.67
C MET A 58 -19.12 2.50 -2.09
N PRO A 59 -19.66 3.25 -3.07
CA PRO A 59 -19.09 3.30 -4.41
C PRO A 59 -17.69 3.94 -4.37
N LEU A 60 -16.68 3.25 -4.86
CA LEU A 60 -15.32 3.79 -4.98
C LEU A 60 -15.26 4.75 -6.17
N ALA A 61 -14.89 6.00 -5.93
CA ALA A 61 -14.72 7.01 -6.98
C ALA A 61 -13.28 7.03 -7.49
N ASN A 62 -12.31 7.09 -6.60
CA ASN A 62 -10.88 7.14 -6.92
C ASN A 62 -10.05 6.62 -5.75
N ALA A 63 -8.91 5.99 -6.06
CA ALA A 63 -7.96 5.52 -5.05
C ALA A 63 -6.53 5.76 -5.54
N ASP A 64 -5.75 6.48 -4.73
CA ASP A 64 -4.33 6.72 -4.96
C ASP A 64 -3.49 6.05 -3.85
N PRO A 65 -2.93 4.86 -4.11
CA PRO A 65 -2.13 4.15 -3.11
C PRO A 65 -0.78 4.83 -2.81
N TRP A 66 -0.28 5.67 -3.70
CA TRP A 66 0.97 6.40 -3.49
C TRP A 66 0.77 7.64 -2.62
N GLY A 67 -0.28 8.40 -2.92
CA GLY A 67 -0.68 9.56 -2.12
C GLY A 67 -1.44 9.21 -0.85
N GLY A 68 -1.90 7.97 -0.72
CA GLY A 68 -2.65 7.52 0.45
C GLY A 68 -4.05 8.08 0.55
N VAL A 69 -4.72 8.30 -0.58
CA VAL A 69 -6.07 8.88 -0.61
C VAL A 69 -7.04 7.91 -1.24
N VAL A 70 -8.16 7.67 -0.56
CA VAL A 70 -9.29 6.89 -1.08
C VAL A 70 -10.54 7.74 -1.03
N ASN A 71 -11.13 7.99 -2.20
CA ASN A 71 -12.35 8.76 -2.34
C ASN A 71 -13.53 7.84 -2.68
N TYR A 72 -14.56 7.92 -1.89
CA TYR A 72 -15.84 7.25 -2.13
C TYR A 72 -16.87 8.25 -2.65
N ASP A 73 -17.70 7.81 -3.57
CA ASP A 73 -18.79 8.63 -4.10
C ASP A 73 -20.04 8.52 -3.21
N TRP A 74 -21.07 9.27 -3.56
CA TRP A 74 -22.30 9.34 -2.79
C TRP A 74 -22.93 7.94 -2.59
N TYR A 75 -23.16 7.64 -1.34
CA TYR A 75 -23.89 6.45 -0.90
C TYR A 75 -25.17 6.84 -0.20
N THR A 76 -26.27 6.20 -0.58
CA THR A 76 -27.58 6.34 0.05
C THR A 76 -27.96 5.01 0.68
N ASP A 77 -28.18 5.01 1.99
CA ASP A 77 -28.70 3.84 2.69
C ASP A 77 -30.18 3.62 2.30
N PRO A 78 -30.58 2.39 1.89
CA PRO A 78 -31.98 2.06 1.62
C PRO A 78 -32.93 2.34 2.79
N GLN A 79 -32.43 2.33 4.03
CA GLN A 79 -33.21 2.65 5.24
C GLN A 79 -33.47 4.15 5.39
N THR A 80 -32.58 4.98 4.83
CA THR A 80 -32.66 6.45 4.91
C THR A 80 -32.49 7.08 3.53
N PRO A 81 -33.45 6.91 2.61
CA PRO A 81 -33.30 7.31 1.20
C PRO A 81 -33.23 8.82 0.98
N ASN A 82 -33.54 9.61 1.99
CA ASN A 82 -33.46 11.09 1.96
C ASN A 82 -32.10 11.62 2.46
N GLU A 83 -31.16 10.74 2.76
CA GLU A 83 -29.82 11.09 3.17
C GLU A 83 -28.79 10.42 2.27
N ARG A 84 -27.68 11.10 2.01
CA ARG A 84 -26.53 10.53 1.33
C ARG A 84 -25.24 10.97 1.96
N PHE A 85 -24.24 10.11 1.85
CA PHE A 85 -22.92 10.31 2.43
C PHE A 85 -21.85 10.15 1.37
N LYS A 86 -20.78 10.89 1.53
CA LYS A 86 -19.57 10.79 0.75
C LYS A 86 -18.40 10.75 1.71
N ALA A 87 -17.41 9.91 1.48
CA ALA A 87 -16.27 9.77 2.37
C ALA A 87 -14.95 9.93 1.62
N THR A 88 -13.99 10.54 2.28
CA THR A 88 -12.58 10.54 1.85
C THR A 88 -11.74 10.04 3.01
N VAL A 89 -10.85 9.10 2.72
CA VAL A 89 -9.91 8.53 3.69
C VAL A 89 -8.50 8.93 3.30
N PHE A 90 -7.75 9.47 4.26
CA PHE A 90 -6.35 9.82 4.13
C PHE A 90 -5.51 8.88 5.00
N ILE A 91 -4.53 8.23 4.38
CA ILE A 91 -3.53 7.41 5.07
C ILE A 91 -2.21 8.18 5.04
N LEU A 92 -1.74 8.61 6.19
CA LEU A 92 -0.72 9.64 6.34
C LEU A 92 0.68 9.08 6.67
N ASP A 93 0.80 7.78 6.94
CA ASP A 93 2.08 7.16 7.34
C ASP A 93 2.20 5.74 6.76
N THR A 94 3.42 5.26 6.64
CA THR A 94 3.75 3.87 6.30
C THR A 94 3.63 2.93 7.50
N ARG A 95 3.55 3.47 8.71
CA ARG A 95 3.41 2.71 9.95
C ARG A 95 1.95 2.57 10.34
N LEU A 96 1.62 1.44 10.98
CA LEU A 96 0.29 1.18 11.53
C LEU A 96 0.10 1.93 12.85
N ARG A 97 -0.41 3.15 12.77
CA ARG A 97 -0.65 4.05 13.91
C ARG A 97 -2.06 4.64 13.83
N ALA A 98 -2.61 5.00 14.98
CA ALA A 98 -3.94 5.60 15.05
C ALA A 98 -4.00 6.99 14.37
N ASP A 99 -2.94 7.77 14.53
CA ASP A 99 -2.78 9.10 13.95
C ASP A 99 -2.32 9.09 12.47
N ALA A 100 -2.14 7.89 11.88
CA ALA A 100 -1.82 7.72 10.48
C ALA A 100 -3.08 7.61 9.58
N LEU A 101 -4.25 7.79 10.13
CA LEU A 101 -5.52 7.68 9.45
C LEU A 101 -6.38 8.91 9.77
N ASN A 102 -6.99 9.47 8.75
CA ASN A 102 -8.00 10.52 8.89
C ASN A 102 -9.16 10.24 7.93
N VAL A 103 -10.37 10.31 8.42
CA VAL A 103 -11.59 10.12 7.65
C VAL A 103 -12.40 11.41 7.66
N THR A 104 -12.82 11.87 6.50
CA THR A 104 -13.74 12.99 6.34
C THR A 104 -15.03 12.50 5.70
N VAL A 105 -16.15 12.85 6.29
CA VAL A 105 -17.49 12.51 5.82
C VAL A 105 -18.28 13.77 5.47
N THR A 106 -18.91 13.75 4.30
CA THR A 106 -19.86 14.80 3.89
C THR A 106 -21.25 14.17 3.83
N LYS A 107 -22.23 14.86 4.38
CA LYS A 107 -23.64 14.45 4.38
C LYS A 107 -24.49 15.46 3.65
N GLU A 108 -25.45 14.97 2.89
CA GLU A 108 -26.53 15.76 2.32
C GLU A 108 -27.88 15.12 2.62
N THR A 109 -28.89 15.97 2.75
CA THR A 109 -30.29 15.55 2.93
C THR A 109 -31.16 16.14 1.83
N ARG A 110 -32.28 15.47 1.52
CA ARG A 110 -33.28 16.02 0.59
C ARG A 110 -34.09 17.10 1.25
N ASP A 111 -34.23 18.22 0.54
CA ASP A 111 -35.14 19.30 0.94
C ASP A 111 -36.59 19.01 0.44
N ALA A 112 -37.50 19.92 0.76
CA ALA A 112 -38.91 19.80 0.37
C ALA A 112 -39.14 19.86 -1.15
N SER A 113 -38.20 20.44 -1.92
CA SER A 113 -38.22 20.51 -3.39
C SER A 113 -37.61 19.27 -4.07
N GLY A 114 -37.04 18.35 -3.29
CA GLY A 114 -36.35 17.16 -3.78
C GLY A 114 -34.88 17.38 -4.12
N GLY A 115 -34.32 18.57 -3.87
CA GLY A 115 -32.91 18.90 -4.03
C GLY A 115 -32.04 18.35 -2.90
N TRP A 116 -30.77 18.19 -3.15
CA TRP A 116 -29.79 17.82 -2.12
C TRP A 116 -29.17 19.05 -1.47
N VAL A 117 -29.17 19.08 -0.14
CA VAL A 117 -28.66 20.18 0.66
C VAL A 117 -27.66 19.65 1.69
N GLY A 118 -26.53 20.33 1.85
CA GLY A 118 -25.53 19.98 2.86
C GLY A 118 -26.12 19.91 4.26
N ALA A 119 -25.75 18.87 5.01
CA ALA A 119 -26.21 18.64 6.36
C ALA A 119 -25.01 18.38 7.28
N PRO A 120 -25.10 18.69 8.58
CA PRO A 120 -24.03 18.42 9.52
C PRO A 120 -23.84 16.92 9.73
N VAL A 121 -22.58 16.51 9.84
CA VAL A 121 -22.17 15.15 10.23
C VAL A 121 -21.88 15.17 11.73
N ALA A 122 -22.33 14.13 12.46
CA ALA A 122 -21.93 13.95 13.83
C ALA A 122 -20.41 13.65 13.88
N ALA A 123 -19.66 14.39 14.71
CA ALA A 123 -18.21 14.20 14.84
C ALA A 123 -17.82 12.75 15.20
N GLN A 124 -18.69 12.06 15.93
CA GLN A 124 -18.49 10.64 16.27
C GLN A 124 -18.47 9.72 15.05
N THR A 125 -19.16 10.06 13.96
CA THR A 125 -19.23 9.23 12.75
C THR A 125 -17.84 9.03 12.12
N GLU A 126 -17.06 10.08 11.98
CA GLU A 126 -15.70 10.01 11.44
C GLU A 126 -14.80 9.19 12.35
N THR A 127 -14.86 9.44 13.65
CA THR A 127 -14.10 8.66 14.66
C THR A 127 -14.47 7.17 14.66
N ASP A 128 -15.74 6.84 14.52
CA ASP A 128 -16.19 5.44 14.46
C ASP A 128 -15.68 4.72 13.21
N LEU A 129 -15.67 5.41 12.07
CA LEU A 129 -15.09 4.88 10.84
C LEU A 129 -13.57 4.69 10.95
N GLU A 130 -12.85 5.65 11.52
CA GLU A 130 -11.41 5.53 11.79
C GLU A 130 -11.12 4.32 12.70
N ASN A 131 -11.86 4.16 13.78
CA ASN A 131 -11.72 3.04 14.70
C ASN A 131 -12.03 1.69 14.05
N ALA A 132 -13.05 1.61 13.20
CA ALA A 132 -13.38 0.42 12.44
C ALA A 132 -12.24 0.02 11.48
N ILE A 133 -11.71 0.97 10.74
CA ILE A 133 -10.58 0.76 9.81
C ILE A 133 -9.33 0.33 10.59
N LEU A 134 -8.99 1.01 11.69
CA LEU A 134 -7.84 0.66 12.52
C LEU A 134 -7.95 -0.73 13.13
N THR A 135 -9.13 -1.11 13.59
CA THR A 135 -9.39 -2.44 14.13
C THR A 135 -9.18 -3.51 13.06
N LYS A 136 -9.72 -3.30 11.87
CA LYS A 136 -9.53 -4.19 10.73
C LYS A 136 -8.06 -4.29 10.30
N ALA A 137 -7.35 -3.17 10.27
CA ALA A 137 -5.92 -3.13 9.92
C ALA A 137 -5.07 -3.93 10.91
N ARG A 138 -5.35 -3.82 12.20
CA ARG A 138 -4.67 -4.60 13.25
C ARG A 138 -4.95 -6.10 13.11
N GLN A 139 -6.19 -6.49 12.81
CA GLN A 139 -6.54 -7.88 12.54
C GLN A 139 -5.76 -8.44 11.34
N LEU A 140 -5.69 -7.69 10.23
CA LEU A 140 -4.91 -8.07 9.06
C LEU A 140 -3.42 -8.20 9.36
N ASN A 141 -2.86 -7.29 10.16
CA ASN A 141 -1.47 -7.35 10.58
C ASN A 141 -1.17 -8.61 11.39
N LEU A 142 -2.03 -8.96 12.36
CA LEU A 142 -1.88 -10.16 13.18
C LEU A 142 -1.99 -11.45 12.35
N GLN A 143 -2.86 -11.50 11.36
CA GLN A 143 -3.00 -12.65 10.46
C GLN A 143 -1.77 -12.87 9.57
N ASN A 144 -0.99 -11.83 9.30
CA ASN A 144 0.22 -11.91 8.46
C ASN A 144 1.52 -12.00 9.28
N ALA A 145 1.44 -12.00 10.61
CA ALA A 145 2.59 -12.11 11.52
C ALA A 145 2.92 -13.56 11.92
N GLY A 146 2.18 -14.55 11.38
CA GLY A 146 2.35 -15.99 11.65
C GLY A 146 3.20 -16.71 10.63
#